data_8035ac7819383481ea9274034c416013
#
_entry.id   8035ac7819383481ea9274034c416013
#
_cell.length_a   1.000
_cell.length_b   1.000
_cell.length_c   1.000
_cell.angle_alpha   90.00
_cell.angle_beta   90.00
_cell.angle_gamma   90.00
#
_symmetry.space_group_name_H-M   'P 1'
#
loop_
_entity.id
_entity.type
_entity.pdbx_description
1 polymer ?
#
loop_
_entity_poly.entity_id
_entity_poly.type
_entity_poly.pdbx_seq_one_letter_code
_entity_poly.pdbx_strand_id
1 'polypeptide(L)'
;MKDNTDKNIKGEAVCSGNFSKTGLVLEGGAMRGMFTAGVLDVLMENEIYTDGVVGVSAGAVFGCNYKSRQIGRTIRYNKRFAGDWRYCSIRSLLKTGDIYGADFCYNRIPNELDVFDLESYKKNPIPFYVAASDCRTGKCVYKKLETCGENDLKWMRASASMPLASRPVEVDGYKLLDGGMTDSIPLEFFEKLGFSRNIVVLTQPRDYKKSPNALMPFKKCR
;
A
#
# COMPACT_ATOMS: atom_id res chain seq x y z
N MET A 1 17.82 -12.58 -69.75
CA MET A 1 18.98 -12.91 -68.88
C MET A 1 18.51 -12.75 -67.42
N LYS A 2 18.62 -13.85 -66.73
CA LYS A 2 18.28 -14.03 -65.30
C LYS A 2 19.22 -13.20 -64.46
N ASP A 3 18.80 -12.62 -63.40
CA ASP A 3 19.53 -12.77 -62.18
C ASP A 3 18.61 -12.70 -60.93
N ASN A 4 18.83 -13.74 -60.16
CA ASN A 4 18.20 -14.09 -58.89
C ASN A 4 19.04 -13.50 -57.77
N THR A 5 18.46 -12.82 -56.83
CA THR A 5 19.04 -12.83 -55.48
C THR A 5 17.92 -12.71 -54.45
N ASP A 6 17.37 -13.87 -54.07
CA ASP A 6 16.74 -14.10 -52.80
C ASP A 6 17.76 -13.88 -51.67
N LYS A 7 17.56 -12.88 -50.84
CA LYS A 7 18.21 -12.78 -49.54
C LYS A 7 17.19 -13.13 -48.45
N ASN A 8 17.29 -14.36 -48.03
CA ASN A 8 16.78 -14.94 -46.81
C ASN A 8 17.13 -14.06 -45.60
N ILE A 9 16.21 -13.28 -45.11
CA ILE A 9 16.29 -12.69 -43.78
C ILE A 9 15.60 -13.68 -42.84
N LYS A 10 16.42 -14.57 -42.26
CA LYS A 10 15.99 -15.36 -41.10
C LYS A 10 15.65 -14.40 -39.99
N GLY A 11 14.37 -14.32 -39.69
CA GLY A 11 13.88 -13.65 -38.51
C GLY A 11 14.47 -14.28 -37.25
N GLU A 12 15.28 -13.53 -36.56
CA GLU A 12 15.64 -13.86 -35.18
C GLU A 12 14.35 -13.87 -34.36
N ALA A 13 14.01 -15.08 -33.92
CA ALA A 13 12.96 -15.24 -32.92
C ALA A 13 13.43 -14.52 -31.62
N VAL A 14 12.93 -13.31 -31.41
CA VAL A 14 13.04 -12.67 -30.10
C VAL A 14 12.29 -13.58 -29.15
N CYS A 15 13.02 -14.35 -28.37
CA CYS A 15 12.50 -15.04 -27.21
C CYS A 15 11.96 -13.96 -26.25
N SER A 16 10.69 -13.63 -26.37
CA SER A 16 9.94 -12.93 -25.31
C SER A 16 9.82 -13.89 -24.14
N GLY A 17 10.87 -13.95 -23.33
CA GLY A 17 10.85 -14.65 -22.06
C GLY A 17 9.73 -14.03 -21.24
N ASN A 18 8.67 -14.78 -21.01
CA ASN A 18 7.59 -14.41 -20.12
C ASN A 18 8.18 -14.47 -18.69
N PHE A 19 8.91 -13.41 -18.30
CA PHE A 19 9.42 -13.30 -16.93
C PHE A 19 8.23 -13.17 -16.01
N SER A 20 8.01 -14.20 -15.20
CA SER A 20 6.98 -14.25 -14.19
C SER A 20 7.21 -13.15 -13.17
N LYS A 21 6.35 -12.10 -13.16
CA LYS A 21 6.44 -11.01 -12.19
C LYS A 21 5.99 -11.48 -10.81
N THR A 22 6.77 -11.12 -9.80
CA THR A 22 6.46 -11.40 -8.39
C THR A 22 5.92 -10.13 -7.72
N GLY A 23 4.71 -10.20 -7.18
CA GLY A 23 4.07 -9.13 -6.42
C GLY A 23 4.22 -9.31 -4.92
N LEU A 24 4.12 -8.21 -4.18
CA LEU A 24 4.03 -8.18 -2.73
C LEU A 24 2.70 -7.53 -2.35
N VAL A 25 1.82 -8.30 -1.70
CA VAL A 25 0.48 -7.89 -1.28
C VAL A 25 0.43 -7.78 0.23
N LEU A 26 0.14 -6.58 0.73
CA LEU A 26 0.19 -6.23 2.16
C LEU A 26 -1.22 -5.97 2.69
N GLU A 27 -1.71 -6.90 3.54
CA GLU A 27 -3.02 -6.77 4.18
C GLU A 27 -3.07 -5.57 5.13
N GLY A 28 -4.25 -4.94 5.22
CA GLY A 28 -4.56 -3.94 6.23
C GLY A 28 -4.73 -4.56 7.63
N GLY A 29 -4.50 -3.76 8.70
CA GLY A 29 -4.65 -4.33 10.04
C GLY A 29 -4.31 -3.39 11.19
N ALA A 30 -4.28 -2.08 10.98
CA ALA A 30 -3.87 -1.10 11.99
C ALA A 30 -2.56 -1.53 12.67
N MET A 31 -2.51 -1.60 14.01
CA MET A 31 -1.30 -1.99 14.75
C MET A 31 -0.83 -3.44 14.52
N ARG A 32 -1.71 -4.34 14.01
CA ARG A 32 -1.25 -5.68 13.59
C ARG A 32 -0.29 -5.63 12.41
N GLY A 33 -0.30 -4.55 11.63
CA GLY A 33 0.68 -4.27 10.59
C GLY A 33 2.14 -4.19 11.08
N MET A 34 2.38 -4.12 12.40
CA MET A 34 3.74 -4.27 12.94
C MET A 34 4.39 -5.61 12.58
N PHE A 35 3.59 -6.68 12.41
CA PHE A 35 4.06 -7.93 11.83
C PHE A 35 4.54 -7.73 10.37
N THR A 36 3.72 -7.03 9.57
CA THR A 36 4.09 -6.68 8.20
C THR A 36 5.39 -5.87 8.16
N ALA A 37 5.56 -4.90 9.07
CA ALA A 37 6.80 -4.11 9.16
C ALA A 37 8.03 -5.00 9.40
N GLY A 38 7.93 -5.97 10.32
CA GLY A 38 9.01 -6.94 10.57
C GLY A 38 9.31 -7.81 9.35
N VAL A 39 8.27 -8.29 8.65
CA VAL A 39 8.47 -9.05 7.40
C VAL A 39 9.17 -8.21 6.33
N LEU A 40 8.76 -6.94 6.15
CA LEU A 40 9.40 -6.04 5.19
C LEU A 40 10.87 -5.77 5.53
N ASP A 41 11.20 -5.58 6.81
CA ASP A 41 12.57 -5.39 7.27
C ASP A 41 13.42 -6.64 6.94
N VAL A 42 12.95 -7.85 7.26
CA VAL A 42 13.63 -9.11 6.92
C VAL A 42 13.82 -9.28 5.43
N LEU A 43 12.82 -8.95 4.61
CA LEU A 43 12.95 -9.00 3.14
C LEU A 43 14.05 -8.04 2.66
N MET A 44 14.08 -6.81 3.18
CA MET A 44 15.10 -5.82 2.81
C MET A 44 16.50 -6.19 3.30
N GLU A 45 16.64 -6.72 4.53
CA GLU A 45 17.90 -7.20 5.10
C GLU A 45 18.52 -8.36 4.31
N ASN A 46 17.68 -9.19 3.68
CA ASN A 46 18.10 -10.29 2.81
C ASN A 46 18.08 -9.94 1.32
N GLU A 47 17.97 -8.67 0.96
CA GLU A 47 17.94 -8.17 -0.42
C GLU A 47 16.87 -8.83 -1.30
N ILE A 48 15.76 -9.28 -0.68
CA ILE A 48 14.63 -9.89 -1.40
C ILE A 48 13.69 -8.77 -1.84
N TYR A 49 13.62 -8.54 -3.15
CA TYR A 49 12.78 -7.52 -3.76
C TYR A 49 11.82 -8.14 -4.76
N THR A 50 10.62 -7.54 -4.82
CA THR A 50 9.55 -7.95 -5.73
C THR A 50 9.39 -6.95 -6.87
N ASP A 51 8.70 -7.36 -7.94
CA ASP A 51 8.48 -6.51 -9.13
C ASP A 51 7.38 -5.46 -8.93
N GLY A 52 6.63 -5.53 -7.85
CA GLY A 52 5.61 -4.56 -7.47
C GLY A 52 5.07 -4.79 -6.07
N VAL A 53 4.49 -3.74 -5.48
CA VAL A 53 3.89 -3.77 -4.14
C VAL A 53 2.49 -3.17 -4.18
N VAL A 54 1.53 -3.79 -3.48
CA VAL A 54 0.24 -3.19 -3.17
C VAL A 54 -0.06 -3.31 -1.69
N GLY A 55 -0.49 -2.22 -1.09
CA GLY A 55 -0.82 -2.18 0.33
C GLY A 55 -2.20 -1.59 0.62
N VAL A 56 -2.77 -2.00 1.73
CA VAL A 56 -4.05 -1.52 2.24
C VAL A 56 -3.87 -1.05 3.67
N SER A 57 -4.40 0.14 4.03
CA SER A 57 -4.38 0.64 5.40
C SER A 57 -2.94 0.64 5.98
N ALA A 58 -2.68 -0.08 7.07
CA ALA A 58 -1.33 -0.24 7.60
C ALA A 58 -0.34 -0.78 6.55
N GLY A 59 -0.76 -1.71 5.69
CA GLY A 59 0.05 -2.22 4.58
C GLY A 59 0.45 -1.14 3.58
N ALA A 60 -0.41 -0.14 3.34
CA ALA A 60 -0.09 1.03 2.51
C ALA A 60 0.94 1.94 3.19
N VAL A 61 0.71 2.29 4.47
CA VAL A 61 1.58 3.21 5.22
C VAL A 61 2.96 2.60 5.51
N PHE A 62 3.03 1.31 5.74
CA PHE A 62 4.29 0.61 6.04
C PHE A 62 5.03 0.18 4.78
N GLY A 63 4.30 -0.22 3.74
CA GLY A 63 4.86 -0.69 2.47
C GLY A 63 5.69 0.36 1.71
N CYS A 64 5.42 1.66 1.89
CA CYS A 64 6.23 2.71 1.29
C CYS A 64 7.71 2.65 1.74
N ASN A 65 7.98 2.16 2.97
CA ASN A 65 9.34 2.03 3.49
C ASN A 65 10.11 0.89 2.80
N TYR A 66 9.43 -0.15 2.31
CA TYR A 66 10.06 -1.18 1.48
C TYR A 66 10.51 -0.61 0.13
N LYS A 67 9.71 0.24 -0.51
CA LYS A 67 10.11 0.92 -1.74
C LYS A 67 11.24 1.93 -1.50
N SER A 68 11.23 2.67 -0.39
CA SER A 68 12.32 3.60 -0.03
C SER A 68 13.54 2.93 0.59
N ARG A 69 13.51 1.60 0.81
CA ARG A 69 14.60 0.82 1.40
C ARG A 69 15.01 1.25 2.81
N GLN A 70 14.06 1.75 3.59
CA GLN A 70 14.30 2.22 4.96
C GLN A 70 14.03 1.13 6.00
N ILE A 71 15.01 0.24 6.19
CA ILE A 71 14.97 -0.85 7.18
C ILE A 71 14.77 -0.27 8.59
N GLY A 72 13.88 -0.90 9.37
CA GLY A 72 13.58 -0.55 10.76
C GLY A 72 12.80 0.73 10.96
N ARG A 73 12.61 1.57 9.91
CA ARG A 73 11.95 2.87 10.06
C ARG A 73 10.54 2.73 10.61
N THR A 74 9.73 1.83 10.06
CA THR A 74 8.34 1.62 10.52
C THR A 74 8.30 1.25 11.99
N ILE A 75 9.11 0.29 12.41
CA ILE A 75 9.16 -0.17 13.81
C ILE A 75 9.65 0.96 14.71
N ARG A 76 10.68 1.69 14.30
CA ARG A 76 11.29 2.79 15.05
C ARG A 76 10.31 3.89 15.39
N TYR A 77 9.60 4.47 14.39
CA TYR A 77 8.67 5.56 14.68
C TYR A 77 7.42 5.09 15.44
N ASN A 78 6.91 3.89 15.17
CA ASN A 78 5.80 3.32 15.92
C ASN A 78 6.14 3.16 17.41
N LYS A 79 7.32 2.60 17.74
CA LYS A 79 7.78 2.48 19.13
C LYS A 79 8.02 3.84 19.77
N ARG A 80 8.64 4.78 19.04
CA ARG A 80 8.97 6.12 19.55
C ARG A 80 7.72 6.93 19.92
N PHE A 81 6.66 6.82 19.13
CA PHE A 81 5.47 7.64 19.28
C PHE A 81 4.26 6.90 19.86
N ALA A 82 4.41 5.65 20.31
CA ALA A 82 3.30 4.86 20.86
C ALA A 82 2.57 5.54 22.03
N GLY A 83 3.27 6.33 22.85
CA GLY A 83 2.69 7.10 23.97
C GLY A 83 2.32 8.55 23.63
N ASP A 84 2.56 9.01 22.41
CA ASP A 84 2.23 10.38 22.01
C ASP A 84 0.76 10.46 21.58
N TRP A 85 0.01 11.31 22.27
CA TRP A 85 -1.43 11.47 21.97
C TRP A 85 -1.71 11.96 20.53
N ARG A 86 -0.75 12.63 19.90
CA ARG A 86 -0.84 13.12 18.52
C ARG A 86 -0.70 11.98 17.51
N TYR A 87 -0.01 10.89 17.90
CA TYR A 87 0.20 9.74 17.03
C TYR A 87 -1.07 8.90 16.91
N CYS A 88 -1.55 8.34 18.04
CA CYS A 88 -2.76 7.52 18.06
C CYS A 88 -3.46 7.62 19.42
N SER A 89 -4.62 8.25 19.50
CA SER A 89 -5.36 8.34 20.75
C SER A 89 -6.82 8.78 20.55
N ILE A 90 -7.66 8.52 21.56
CA ILE A 90 -9.02 9.08 21.65
C ILE A 90 -8.95 10.62 21.72
N ARG A 91 -7.92 11.19 22.38
CA ARG A 91 -7.72 12.65 22.42
C ARG A 91 -7.49 13.22 21.02
N SER A 92 -6.72 12.54 20.17
CA SER A 92 -6.55 12.92 18.77
C SER A 92 -7.89 12.89 18.03
N LEU A 93 -8.65 11.78 18.17
CA LEU A 93 -9.97 11.65 17.56
C LEU A 93 -10.91 12.79 17.94
N LEU A 94 -11.01 13.13 19.22
CA LEU A 94 -11.89 14.22 19.71
C LEU A 94 -11.43 15.61 19.23
N LYS A 95 -10.11 15.85 19.13
CA LYS A 95 -9.57 17.15 18.71
C LYS A 95 -9.54 17.34 17.19
N THR A 96 -9.26 16.29 16.45
CA THR A 96 -8.95 16.38 15.02
C THR A 96 -9.93 15.63 14.12
N GLY A 97 -10.77 14.76 14.70
CA GLY A 97 -11.64 13.85 13.96
C GLY A 97 -10.91 12.60 13.41
N ASP A 98 -9.66 12.42 13.77
CA ASP A 98 -8.83 11.29 13.34
C ASP A 98 -8.13 10.66 14.55
N ILE A 99 -8.26 9.34 14.73
CA ILE A 99 -7.60 8.62 15.84
C ILE A 99 -6.08 8.63 15.69
N TYR A 100 -5.59 8.53 14.44
CA TYR A 100 -4.22 8.82 14.06
C TYR A 100 -4.16 10.26 13.57
N GLY A 101 -3.45 11.13 14.30
CA GLY A 101 -3.41 12.56 13.99
C GLY A 101 -2.79 12.81 12.61
N ALA A 102 -3.60 13.29 11.67
CA ALA A 102 -3.22 13.36 10.25
C ALA A 102 -1.97 14.21 10.02
N ASP A 103 -1.91 15.42 10.57
CA ASP A 103 -0.73 16.27 10.47
C ASP A 103 0.50 15.62 11.09
N PHE A 104 0.36 15.05 12.29
CA PHE A 104 1.48 14.43 12.98
C PHE A 104 2.04 13.22 12.21
N CYS A 105 1.15 12.33 11.72
CA CYS A 105 1.55 11.08 11.06
C CYS A 105 2.04 11.29 9.61
N TYR A 106 1.41 12.18 8.85
CA TYR A 106 1.66 12.34 7.42
C TYR A 106 2.44 13.59 7.04
N ASN A 107 2.72 14.49 8.01
CA ASN A 107 3.53 15.67 7.80
C ASN A 107 4.74 15.68 8.74
N ARG A 108 4.52 15.76 10.06
CA ARG A 108 5.63 15.95 11.01
C ARG A 108 6.56 14.74 11.12
N ILE A 109 6.02 13.52 11.20
CA ILE A 109 6.89 12.33 11.29
C ILE A 109 7.76 12.22 10.03
N PRO A 110 7.22 12.17 8.79
CA PRO A 110 8.05 11.95 7.61
C PRO A 110 8.95 13.12 7.21
N ASN A 111 8.65 14.34 7.63
CA ASN A 111 9.45 15.51 7.23
C ASN A 111 10.43 16.00 8.32
N GLU A 112 10.16 15.72 9.61
CA GLU A 112 10.91 16.32 10.71
C GLU A 112 11.45 15.30 11.72
N LEU A 113 10.61 14.33 12.14
CA LEU A 113 10.86 13.53 13.33
C LEU A 113 11.51 12.17 13.04
N ASP A 114 11.18 11.57 11.92
CA ASP A 114 11.76 10.35 11.38
C ASP A 114 11.67 10.41 9.85
N VAL A 115 12.63 11.11 9.26
CA VAL A 115 12.58 11.57 7.87
C VAL A 115 12.42 10.42 6.89
N PHE A 116 11.46 10.59 5.97
CA PHE A 116 11.22 9.64 4.89
C PHE A 116 12.15 9.93 3.70
N ASP A 117 12.81 8.91 3.19
CA ASP A 117 13.72 9.03 2.06
C ASP A 117 12.96 9.07 0.73
N LEU A 118 12.52 10.28 0.37
CA LEU A 118 11.83 10.54 -0.90
C LEU A 118 12.70 10.25 -2.12
N GLU A 119 13.99 10.47 -2.03
CA GLU A 119 14.90 10.27 -3.16
C GLU A 119 15.06 8.80 -3.48
N SER A 120 15.30 7.96 -2.47
CA SER A 120 15.35 6.51 -2.64
C SER A 120 14.01 5.95 -3.12
N TYR A 121 12.89 6.48 -2.61
CA TYR A 121 11.56 6.09 -3.08
C TYR A 121 11.36 6.38 -4.57
N LYS A 122 11.71 7.57 -5.04
CA LYS A 122 11.56 8.00 -6.44
C LYS A 122 12.50 7.24 -7.38
N LYS A 123 13.74 6.99 -6.95
CA LYS A 123 14.74 6.27 -7.75
C LYS A 123 14.41 4.79 -7.92
N ASN A 124 13.68 4.21 -6.97
CA ASN A 124 13.30 2.80 -7.04
C ASN A 124 12.16 2.60 -8.07
N PRO A 125 12.39 1.81 -9.15
CA PRO A 125 11.41 1.64 -10.22
C PRO A 125 10.21 0.77 -9.83
N ILE A 126 10.25 0.08 -8.67
CA ILE A 126 9.17 -0.82 -8.24
C ILE A 126 7.86 -0.03 -8.14
N PRO A 127 6.79 -0.40 -8.87
CA PRO A 127 5.48 0.23 -8.73
C PRO A 127 4.89 -0.05 -7.36
N PHE A 128 4.37 0.99 -6.73
CA PHE A 128 3.69 0.89 -5.44
C PHE A 128 2.25 1.37 -5.56
N TYR A 129 1.31 0.48 -5.20
CA TYR A 129 -0.12 0.75 -5.28
C TYR A 129 -0.73 0.77 -3.88
N VAL A 130 -1.79 1.58 -3.73
CA VAL A 130 -2.63 1.57 -2.53
C VAL A 130 -4.08 1.38 -2.92
N ALA A 131 -4.84 0.72 -2.05
CA ALA A 131 -6.27 0.53 -2.19
C ALA A 131 -7.03 1.44 -1.22
N ALA A 132 -8.10 2.08 -1.69
CA ALA A 132 -9.01 2.87 -0.86
C ALA A 132 -10.46 2.62 -1.27
N SER A 133 -11.42 2.86 -0.37
CA SER A 133 -12.85 2.66 -0.62
C SER A 133 -13.52 3.97 -0.96
N ASP A 134 -14.13 4.08 -2.14
CA ASP A 134 -14.90 5.28 -2.52
C ASP A 134 -16.26 5.30 -1.79
N CYS A 135 -16.48 6.33 -0.98
CA CYS A 135 -17.70 6.51 -0.20
C CYS A 135 -18.97 6.68 -1.05
N ARG A 136 -18.83 7.11 -2.31
CA ARG A 136 -19.97 7.37 -3.20
C ARG A 136 -20.45 6.11 -3.91
N THR A 137 -19.50 5.27 -4.32
CA THR A 137 -19.80 4.09 -5.13
C THR A 137 -19.75 2.79 -4.31
N GLY A 138 -19.13 2.81 -3.14
CA GLY A 138 -18.86 1.62 -2.33
C GLY A 138 -17.86 0.65 -2.99
N LYS A 139 -17.11 1.10 -4.00
CA LYS A 139 -16.13 0.28 -4.72
C LYS A 139 -14.71 0.57 -4.24
N CYS A 140 -13.84 -0.41 -4.41
CA CYS A 140 -12.41 -0.22 -4.24
C CYS A 140 -11.83 0.61 -5.40
N VAL A 141 -10.95 1.55 -5.07
CA VAL A 141 -10.16 2.33 -6.01
C VAL A 141 -8.69 2.07 -5.71
N TYR A 142 -7.92 1.78 -6.76
CA TYR A 142 -6.48 1.56 -6.65
C TYR A 142 -5.74 2.74 -7.25
N LYS A 143 -4.70 3.19 -6.56
CA LYS A 143 -3.85 4.29 -7.01
C LYS A 143 -2.39 3.87 -7.00
N LYS A 144 -1.70 4.05 -8.12
CA LYS A 144 -0.24 3.97 -8.15
C LYS A 144 0.34 5.25 -7.56
N LEU A 145 1.23 5.12 -6.60
CA LEU A 145 1.92 6.23 -5.95
C LEU A 145 3.29 6.41 -6.60
N GLU A 146 3.50 7.53 -7.26
CA GLU A 146 4.70 7.76 -8.08
C GLU A 146 5.84 8.40 -7.27
N THR A 147 5.53 9.41 -6.48
CA THR A 147 6.52 10.31 -5.89
C THR A 147 6.55 10.31 -4.37
N CYS A 148 5.53 9.75 -3.73
CA CYS A 148 5.24 9.91 -2.29
C CYS A 148 5.14 11.38 -1.85
N GLY A 149 4.79 12.29 -2.79
CA GLY A 149 4.51 13.70 -2.51
C GLY A 149 3.16 13.91 -1.83
N GLU A 150 2.75 15.17 -1.68
CA GLU A 150 1.55 15.55 -0.92
C GLU A 150 0.28 14.81 -1.37
N ASN A 151 0.06 14.69 -2.69
CA ASN A 151 -1.10 13.99 -3.22
C ASN A 151 -1.05 12.48 -2.92
N ASP A 152 0.11 11.86 -3.07
CA ASP A 152 0.31 10.44 -2.76
C ASP A 152 0.13 10.15 -1.27
N LEU A 153 0.57 11.08 -0.39
CA LEU A 153 0.35 11.00 1.05
C LEU A 153 -1.15 11.10 1.41
N LYS A 154 -1.93 11.90 0.68
CA LYS A 154 -3.41 11.92 0.83
C LYS A 154 -4.02 10.57 0.47
N TRP A 155 -3.55 9.90 -0.57
CA TRP A 155 -3.98 8.55 -0.93
C TRP A 155 -3.60 7.50 0.11
N MET A 156 -2.37 7.54 0.67
CA MET A 156 -1.98 6.67 1.78
C MET A 156 -2.86 6.90 3.02
N ARG A 157 -3.09 8.17 3.36
CA ARG A 157 -4.01 8.53 4.46
C ARG A 157 -5.42 8.01 4.20
N ALA A 158 -5.94 8.16 2.98
CA ALA A 158 -7.25 7.65 2.60
C ALA A 158 -7.35 6.14 2.80
N SER A 159 -6.33 5.40 2.32
CA SER A 159 -6.23 3.95 2.51
C SER A 159 -6.26 3.52 3.98
N ALA A 160 -5.80 4.38 4.90
CA ALA A 160 -5.74 4.11 6.35
C ALA A 160 -6.81 4.86 7.17
N SER A 161 -7.79 5.51 6.52
CA SER A 161 -8.86 6.26 7.20
C SER A 161 -10.02 5.36 7.56
N MET A 162 -9.95 4.74 8.74
CA MET A 162 -10.98 3.83 9.24
C MET A 162 -12.31 4.54 9.50
N PRO A 163 -13.45 3.97 9.10
CA PRO A 163 -14.76 4.49 9.44
C PRO A 163 -14.94 4.69 10.95
N LEU A 164 -15.60 5.76 11.35
CA LEU A 164 -15.86 6.16 12.75
C LEU A 164 -14.61 6.55 13.55
N ALA A 165 -13.41 6.22 13.06
CA ALA A 165 -12.15 6.55 13.70
C ALA A 165 -11.32 7.58 12.90
N SER A 166 -11.78 7.95 11.69
CA SER A 166 -11.13 8.96 10.85
C SER A 166 -12.15 9.62 9.93
N ARG A 167 -11.83 10.84 9.51
CA ARG A 167 -12.62 11.55 8.51
C ARG A 167 -12.33 11.00 7.11
N PRO A 168 -13.34 10.99 6.21
CA PRO A 168 -13.09 10.71 4.81
C PRO A 168 -12.08 11.69 4.22
N VAL A 169 -11.23 11.21 3.32
CA VAL A 169 -10.23 12.00 2.62
C VAL A 169 -10.72 12.34 1.22
N GLU A 170 -10.66 13.63 0.87
CA GLU A 170 -10.97 14.09 -0.49
C GLU A 170 -9.67 14.26 -1.28
N VAL A 171 -9.53 13.52 -2.38
CA VAL A 171 -8.36 13.52 -3.25
C VAL A 171 -8.74 13.09 -4.66
N ASP A 172 -8.19 13.75 -5.67
CA ASP A 172 -8.44 13.46 -7.12
C ASP A 172 -9.94 13.34 -7.47
N GLY A 173 -10.80 14.13 -6.83
CA GLY A 173 -12.24 14.09 -7.04
C GLY A 173 -12.98 12.93 -6.34
N TYR A 174 -12.29 12.07 -5.61
CA TYR A 174 -12.88 11.01 -4.78
C TYR A 174 -13.11 11.48 -3.34
N LYS A 175 -14.04 10.81 -2.66
CA LYS A 175 -14.20 10.86 -1.21
C LYS A 175 -13.97 9.46 -0.67
N LEU A 176 -12.85 9.28 0.01
CA LEU A 176 -12.28 7.95 0.29
C LEU A 176 -12.21 7.65 1.79
N LEU A 177 -12.33 6.37 2.10
CA LEU A 177 -12.08 5.75 3.40
C LEU A 177 -11.16 4.52 3.22
N ASP A 178 -10.86 3.84 4.34
CA ASP A 178 -9.97 2.69 4.42
C ASP A 178 -10.30 1.61 3.37
N GLY A 179 -9.27 1.19 2.64
CA GLY A 179 -9.39 0.18 1.59
C GLY A 179 -9.86 -1.18 2.11
N GLY A 180 -9.58 -1.51 3.37
CA GLY A 180 -10.00 -2.75 4.00
C GLY A 180 -11.52 -2.92 4.15
N MET A 181 -12.32 -1.90 3.83
CA MET A 181 -13.77 -2.02 3.74
C MET A 181 -14.21 -2.78 2.50
N THR A 182 -13.52 -2.59 1.39
CA THR A 182 -13.90 -3.12 0.07
C THR A 182 -12.94 -4.21 -0.42
N ASP A 183 -11.63 -4.03 -0.19
CA ASP A 183 -10.62 -5.03 -0.54
C ASP A 183 -9.46 -5.00 0.47
N SER A 184 -9.47 -5.91 1.43
CA SER A 184 -8.45 -5.99 2.48
C SER A 184 -7.15 -6.64 2.00
N ILE A 185 -7.21 -7.47 0.95
CA ILE A 185 -6.09 -8.25 0.40
C ILE A 185 -6.19 -8.18 -1.12
N PRO A 186 -5.63 -7.14 -1.78
CA PRO A 186 -5.82 -6.86 -3.20
C PRO A 186 -5.03 -7.81 -4.12
N LEU A 187 -5.15 -9.11 -3.89
CA LEU A 187 -4.47 -10.15 -4.67
C LEU A 187 -5.01 -10.20 -6.11
N GLU A 188 -6.35 -10.23 -6.27
CA GLU A 188 -6.98 -10.26 -7.59
C GLU A 188 -6.61 -9.04 -8.47
N PHE A 189 -6.43 -7.88 -7.84
CA PHE A 189 -5.95 -6.69 -8.54
C PHE A 189 -4.55 -6.91 -9.10
N PHE A 190 -3.64 -7.50 -8.32
CA PHE A 190 -2.27 -7.76 -8.75
C PHE A 190 -2.20 -8.85 -9.83
N GLU A 191 -3.00 -9.91 -9.70
CA GLU A 191 -3.10 -10.94 -10.74
C GLU A 191 -3.57 -10.34 -12.08
N LYS A 192 -4.56 -9.45 -12.07
CA LYS A 192 -5.03 -8.71 -13.25
C LYS A 192 -3.96 -7.79 -13.86
N LEU A 193 -3.01 -7.31 -13.07
CA LEU A 193 -1.86 -6.54 -13.55
C LEU A 193 -0.71 -7.41 -14.08
N GLY A 194 -0.87 -8.74 -14.06
CA GLY A 194 0.10 -9.70 -14.60
C GLY A 194 1.17 -10.16 -13.60
N PHE A 195 0.97 -9.93 -12.29
CA PHE A 195 1.81 -10.51 -11.25
C PHE A 195 1.40 -11.97 -11.04
N SER A 196 2.11 -12.90 -11.67
CA SER A 196 1.77 -14.32 -11.68
C SER A 196 2.21 -15.09 -10.44
N ARG A 197 3.11 -14.51 -9.65
CA ARG A 197 3.51 -14.99 -8.32
C ARG A 197 3.32 -13.87 -7.31
N ASN A 198 2.76 -14.19 -6.14
CA ASN A 198 2.50 -13.17 -5.14
C ASN A 198 2.89 -13.65 -3.73
N ILE A 199 3.67 -12.82 -3.03
CA ILE A 199 3.90 -12.94 -1.59
C ILE A 199 2.79 -12.15 -0.92
N VAL A 200 1.95 -12.82 -0.12
CA VAL A 200 0.86 -12.17 0.61
C VAL A 200 1.20 -12.15 2.09
N VAL A 201 1.33 -10.95 2.65
CA VAL A 201 1.59 -10.75 4.07
C VAL A 201 0.27 -10.48 4.78
N LEU A 202 -0.18 -11.45 5.59
CA LEU A 202 -1.42 -11.36 6.35
C LEU A 202 -1.16 -10.78 7.74
N THR A 203 -2.12 -10.05 8.26
CA THR A 203 -2.14 -9.49 9.62
C THR A 203 -3.09 -10.25 10.54
N GLN A 204 -3.77 -11.27 10.01
CA GLN A 204 -4.66 -12.17 10.72
C GLN A 204 -4.24 -13.64 10.46
N PRO A 205 -4.59 -14.58 11.36
CA PRO A 205 -4.42 -16.00 11.11
C PRO A 205 -5.12 -16.44 9.81
N ARG A 206 -4.59 -17.45 9.14
CA ARG A 206 -5.10 -17.93 7.84
C ARG A 206 -6.57 -18.37 7.87
N ASP A 207 -7.03 -18.86 9.00
CA ASP A 207 -8.40 -19.34 9.25
C ASP A 207 -9.34 -18.25 9.78
N TYR A 208 -8.85 -17.02 9.94
CA TYR A 208 -9.65 -15.89 10.39
C TYR A 208 -10.81 -15.60 9.44
N LYS A 209 -12.02 -15.61 10.00
CA LYS A 209 -13.23 -15.18 9.29
C LYS A 209 -13.75 -13.88 9.89
N LYS A 210 -13.86 -12.86 9.06
CA LYS A 210 -14.43 -11.58 9.48
C LYS A 210 -15.90 -11.78 9.87
N SER A 211 -16.22 -11.57 11.15
CA SER A 211 -17.61 -11.61 11.60
C SER A 211 -18.38 -10.39 11.06
N PRO A 212 -19.70 -10.50 10.79
CA PRO A 212 -20.52 -9.37 10.45
C PRO A 212 -20.51 -8.36 11.60
N ASN A 213 -20.06 -7.13 11.34
CA ASN A 213 -20.05 -6.08 12.34
C ASN A 213 -21.48 -5.58 12.54
N ALA A 214 -22.07 -5.80 13.70
CA ALA A 214 -23.41 -5.35 14.05
C ALA A 214 -23.55 -3.81 14.07
N LEU A 215 -22.43 -3.07 14.13
CA LEU A 215 -22.37 -1.61 14.14
C LEU A 215 -22.21 -0.96 12.76
N MET A 216 -22.03 -1.73 11.68
CA MET A 216 -21.97 -1.19 10.33
C MET A 216 -23.22 -1.58 9.54
N PRO A 217 -24.16 -0.64 9.31
CA PRO A 217 -25.36 -0.91 8.50
C PRO A 217 -25.08 -0.95 6.99
N PHE A 218 -23.83 -1.08 6.58
CA PHE A 218 -23.47 -1.25 5.18
C PHE A 218 -23.76 -2.70 4.76
N LYS A 219 -24.99 -2.93 4.30
CA LYS A 219 -25.35 -4.12 3.54
C LYS A 219 -24.36 -4.30 2.40
N LYS A 220 -23.83 -5.53 2.31
CA LYS A 220 -23.10 -6.10 1.18
C LYS A 220 -23.28 -5.31 -0.12
N CYS A 221 -22.26 -4.57 -0.54
CA CYS A 221 -22.03 -4.39 -1.97
C CYS A 221 -21.57 -5.75 -2.50
N ARG A 222 -22.46 -6.39 -3.29
CA ARG A 222 -22.13 -7.57 -4.08
C ARG A 222 -21.33 -7.16 -5.29
#